data_ede476e1a608cc930e5e56450419f5e8
#
_entry.id   ede476e1a608cc930e5e56450419f5e8
#
_cell.length_a   1.000
_cell.length_b   1.000
_cell.length_c   1.000
_cell.angle_alpha   90.00
_cell.angle_beta   90.00
_cell.angle_gamma   90.00
#
_symmetry.space_group_name_H-M   'P 1'
#
loop_
_entity.id
_entity.type
_entity.pdbx_description
1 polymer ?
#
loop_
_entity_poly.entity_id
_entity_poly.type
_entity_poly.pdbx_seq_one_letter_code
_entity_poly.pdbx_strand_id
1 'polypeptide(L)'
;MSLKTLIGDYPVTKQFRTRTDRFEFGQYQGSVASAFKRVVRNLEFDVAEMAIMTFLVAKAFNKPYRLLPFVVMARYQHPYLVSNKSLKPKDLEGKRVGVRSYSVTTGAWIRGILAEDHGVDLSRIQWVTFEEAHVAEFRDPPNVQRAPAGKDINAMLLAGELDAAILGAVPTDPKLKPVIPDPEAAGKKWGEKHGAIQLNHLVGVKDTVSKAAADEVYGLLLESKKAAGNPPLLPHGLEANRRNLEVAIDCAYKQNMIPRTFTVEELFE
;
A
#
# COMPACT_ATOMS: atom_id res chain seq x y z
N MET A 1 2.69 26.68 15.65
CA MET A 1 1.44 26.06 15.15
C MET A 1 1.59 24.57 15.24
N SER A 2 0.53 23.86 15.63
CA SER A 2 0.50 22.39 15.64
C SER A 2 0.32 21.89 14.21
N LEU A 3 1.03 20.81 13.81
CA LEU A 3 0.89 20.19 12.50
C LEU A 3 -0.28 19.20 12.51
N LYS A 4 -1.21 19.34 11.56
CA LYS A 4 -2.28 18.35 11.37
C LYS A 4 -1.69 17.05 10.85
N THR A 5 -1.87 15.97 11.62
CA THR A 5 -1.14 14.71 11.40
C THR A 5 -2.08 13.54 11.33
N LEU A 6 -1.97 12.74 10.26
CA LEU A 6 -2.64 11.45 10.12
C LEU A 6 -1.59 10.33 10.21
N ILE A 7 -1.62 9.53 11.25
CA ILE A 7 -0.73 8.37 11.40
C ILE A 7 -1.41 7.30 12.25
N GLY A 8 -1.26 6.04 11.86
CA GLY A 8 -1.82 4.90 12.58
C GLY A 8 -1.16 4.68 13.94
N ASP A 9 -1.85 3.94 14.80
CA ASP A 9 -1.34 3.51 16.09
C ASP A 9 -0.66 2.15 15.94
N TYR A 10 0.67 2.18 15.78
CA TYR A 10 1.54 1.02 15.68
C TYR A 10 2.63 1.08 16.73
N PRO A 11 3.30 -0.03 17.06
CA PRO A 11 4.43 0.00 17.97
C PRO A 11 5.47 1.07 17.59
N VAL A 12 5.79 1.22 16.30
CA VAL A 12 6.79 2.18 15.81
C VAL A 12 6.33 3.64 15.79
N THR A 13 5.04 3.92 15.96
CA THR A 13 4.49 5.28 16.00
C THR A 13 3.88 5.64 17.36
N LYS A 14 3.81 4.70 18.28
CA LYS A 14 3.13 4.86 19.57
C LYS A 14 3.67 6.03 20.36
N GLN A 15 5.00 6.14 20.53
CA GLN A 15 5.62 7.25 21.26
C GLN A 15 5.45 8.58 20.51
N PHE A 16 5.56 8.59 19.18
CA PHE A 16 5.30 9.77 18.36
C PHE A 16 3.89 10.30 18.59
N ARG A 17 2.89 9.43 18.69
CA ARG A 17 1.48 9.82 18.93
C ARG A 17 1.21 10.41 20.31
N THR A 18 2.12 10.33 21.25
CA THR A 18 1.98 11.02 22.56
C THR A 18 2.28 12.52 22.48
N ARG A 19 2.85 13.00 21.37
CA ARG A 19 3.29 14.39 21.21
C ARG A 19 2.15 15.32 20.78
N THR A 20 1.07 15.33 21.56
CA THR A 20 -0.13 16.17 21.31
C THR A 20 0.13 17.67 21.54
N ASP A 21 1.24 18.01 22.15
CA ASP A 21 1.76 19.39 22.27
C ASP A 21 2.25 19.97 20.94
N ARG A 22 2.59 19.11 19.97
CA ARG A 22 3.19 19.47 18.67
C ARG A 22 2.29 19.10 17.49
N PHE A 23 1.43 18.09 17.64
CA PHE A 23 0.65 17.50 16.55
C PHE A 23 -0.83 17.41 16.91
N GLU A 24 -1.68 17.78 15.95
CA GLU A 24 -3.12 17.55 15.97
C GLU A 24 -3.42 16.25 15.21
N PHE A 25 -3.71 15.16 15.93
CA PHE A 25 -3.92 13.85 15.33
C PHE A 25 -5.34 13.70 14.77
N GLY A 26 -5.42 13.50 13.46
CA GLY A 26 -6.68 13.22 12.76
C GLY A 26 -7.30 11.89 13.14
N GLN A 27 -8.63 11.89 13.24
CA GLN A 27 -9.40 10.67 13.52
C GLN A 27 -9.67 9.88 12.24
N TYR A 28 -9.73 8.56 12.36
CA TYR A 28 -10.08 7.62 11.30
C TYR A 28 -10.88 6.45 11.85
N GLN A 29 -11.63 5.75 10.99
CA GLN A 29 -12.41 4.58 11.39
C GLN A 29 -11.70 3.29 10.99
N GLY A 30 -11.62 2.32 11.89
CA GLY A 30 -10.98 1.04 11.65
C GLY A 30 -9.47 1.20 11.41
N SER A 31 -9.03 1.32 10.15
CA SER A 31 -7.63 1.52 9.79
C SER A 31 -7.36 2.92 9.27
N VAL A 32 -6.12 3.39 9.40
CA VAL A 32 -5.68 4.70 8.87
C VAL A 32 -5.95 4.84 7.36
N ALA A 33 -5.97 3.72 6.62
CA ALA A 33 -6.24 3.72 5.19
C ALA A 33 -7.64 4.26 4.83
N SER A 34 -8.61 4.22 5.75
CA SER A 34 -9.93 4.82 5.55
C SER A 34 -9.87 6.34 5.34
N ALA A 35 -8.81 6.99 5.82
CA ALA A 35 -8.62 8.42 5.72
C ALA A 35 -7.70 8.85 4.53
N PHE A 36 -7.15 7.93 3.75
CA PHE A 36 -6.21 8.29 2.67
C PHE A 36 -6.83 9.18 1.59
N LYS A 37 -8.13 9.06 1.33
CA LYS A 37 -8.83 9.99 0.44
C LYS A 37 -8.80 11.44 0.96
N ARG A 38 -8.90 11.64 2.28
CA ARG A 38 -8.77 12.97 2.91
C ARG A 38 -7.37 13.55 2.72
N VAL A 39 -6.33 12.68 2.78
CA VAL A 39 -4.95 13.11 2.51
C VAL A 39 -4.82 13.61 1.07
N VAL A 40 -5.12 12.78 0.08
CA VAL A 40 -4.74 13.08 -1.31
C VAL A 40 -5.80 13.87 -2.11
N ARG A 41 -7.05 13.91 -1.66
CA ARG A 41 -8.13 14.71 -2.30
C ARG A 41 -8.33 16.05 -1.61
N ASN A 42 -8.39 16.06 -0.28
CA ASN A 42 -8.69 17.25 0.50
C ASN A 42 -7.42 17.96 0.98
N LEU A 43 -6.26 17.32 0.87
CA LEU A 43 -4.97 17.84 1.36
C LEU A 43 -5.07 18.28 2.83
N GLU A 44 -5.79 17.52 3.65
CA GLU A 44 -6.19 17.93 4.99
C GLU A 44 -5.02 17.93 6.00
N PHE A 45 -4.04 17.06 5.81
CA PHE A 45 -2.97 16.81 6.77
C PHE A 45 -1.63 17.36 6.30
N ASP A 46 -0.86 17.93 7.22
CA ASP A 46 0.49 18.40 6.97
C ASP A 46 1.51 17.27 7.01
N VAL A 47 1.28 16.29 7.90
CA VAL A 47 2.03 15.04 8.01
C VAL A 47 1.06 13.88 7.84
N ALA A 48 1.33 12.95 6.95
CA ALA A 48 0.40 11.85 6.69
C ALA A 48 1.13 10.52 6.43
N GLU A 49 0.65 9.47 7.10
CA GLU A 49 0.90 8.12 6.65
C GLU A 49 0.18 7.89 5.32
N MET A 50 0.90 7.36 4.36
CA MET A 50 0.36 7.02 3.04
C MET A 50 0.84 5.65 2.58
N ALA A 51 -0.05 4.91 1.92
CA ALA A 51 0.35 3.72 1.20
C ALA A 51 1.25 4.10 0.01
N ILE A 52 2.33 3.34 -0.25
CA ILE A 52 3.32 3.70 -1.27
C ILE A 52 2.70 3.88 -2.66
N MET A 53 1.78 3.00 -3.08
CA MET A 53 1.14 3.15 -4.39
C MET A 53 0.19 4.35 -4.43
N THR A 54 -0.47 4.68 -3.32
CA THR A 54 -1.27 5.92 -3.21
C THR A 54 -0.39 7.14 -3.37
N PHE A 55 0.79 7.15 -2.74
CA PHE A 55 1.75 8.24 -2.86
C PHE A 55 2.28 8.38 -4.29
N LEU A 56 2.73 7.28 -4.92
CA LEU A 56 3.25 7.32 -6.29
C LEU A 56 2.20 7.85 -7.29
N VAL A 57 0.96 7.38 -7.18
CA VAL A 57 -0.15 7.90 -7.99
C VAL A 57 -0.43 9.37 -7.66
N ALA A 58 -0.44 9.76 -6.39
CA ALA A 58 -0.66 11.14 -5.99
C ALA A 58 0.43 12.08 -6.55
N LYS A 59 1.70 11.67 -6.52
CA LYS A 59 2.81 12.42 -7.10
C LYS A 59 2.68 12.54 -8.62
N ALA A 60 2.23 11.49 -9.31
CA ALA A 60 1.96 11.54 -10.75
C ALA A 60 0.87 12.55 -11.13
N PHE A 61 -0.04 12.86 -10.20
CA PHE A 61 -1.07 13.89 -10.34
C PHE A 61 -0.74 15.19 -9.57
N ASN A 62 0.55 15.43 -9.29
CA ASN A 62 1.08 16.65 -8.68
C ASN A 62 0.42 17.00 -7.33
N LYS A 63 0.07 16.00 -6.53
CA LYS A 63 -0.36 16.26 -5.15
C LYS A 63 0.84 16.73 -4.33
N PRO A 64 0.73 17.80 -3.53
CA PRO A 64 1.84 18.51 -2.90
C PRO A 64 2.36 17.77 -1.65
N TYR A 65 2.90 16.58 -1.83
CA TYR A 65 3.51 15.78 -0.78
C TYR A 65 4.85 15.21 -1.23
N ARG A 66 5.82 15.21 -0.31
CA ARG A 66 7.08 14.48 -0.42
C ARG A 66 7.21 13.47 0.72
N LEU A 67 7.98 12.41 0.53
CA LEU A 67 8.21 11.39 1.55
C LEU A 67 9.21 11.86 2.63
N LEU A 68 9.04 11.32 3.83
CA LEU A 68 10.12 11.11 4.77
C LEU A 68 10.63 9.67 4.62
N PRO A 69 11.94 9.42 4.79
CA PRO A 69 12.49 8.07 4.62
C PRO A 69 12.22 7.18 5.85
N PHE A 70 10.94 7.07 6.21
CA PHE A 70 10.44 6.34 7.38
C PHE A 70 9.33 5.38 6.97
N VAL A 71 9.62 4.08 7.06
CA VAL A 71 8.65 3.03 6.78
C VAL A 71 7.84 2.72 8.03
N VAL A 72 6.53 2.83 7.91
CA VAL A 72 5.55 2.50 8.97
C VAL A 72 5.12 1.05 8.90
N MET A 73 4.94 0.54 7.67
CA MET A 73 4.49 -0.82 7.42
C MET A 73 5.15 -1.38 6.16
N ALA A 74 5.69 -2.58 6.28
CA ALA A 74 6.17 -3.38 5.16
C ALA A 74 5.92 -4.86 5.46
N ARG A 75 5.59 -5.63 4.42
CA ARG A 75 5.31 -7.07 4.54
C ARG A 75 5.26 -7.70 3.16
N TYR A 76 5.57 -8.97 3.03
CA TYR A 76 5.34 -9.71 1.80
C TYR A 76 3.84 -9.96 1.58
N GLN A 77 3.37 -9.71 0.35
CA GLN A 77 1.93 -9.68 0.04
C GLN A 77 1.36 -11.04 -0.39
N HIS A 78 2.19 -12.04 -0.59
CA HIS A 78 1.80 -13.36 -1.12
C HIS A 78 0.61 -14.02 -0.39
N PRO A 79 0.47 -13.93 0.95
CA PRO A 79 -0.65 -14.56 1.66
C PRO A 79 -2.03 -13.90 1.44
N TYR A 80 -2.07 -12.71 0.84
CA TYR A 80 -3.29 -11.90 0.75
C TYR A 80 -4.13 -12.20 -0.49
N LEU A 81 -3.63 -12.99 -1.44
CA LEU A 81 -4.39 -13.50 -2.57
C LEU A 81 -4.97 -14.86 -2.22
N VAL A 82 -6.28 -14.94 -2.06
CA VAL A 82 -6.98 -16.12 -1.55
C VAL A 82 -8.15 -16.52 -2.43
N SER A 83 -8.54 -17.79 -2.33
CA SER A 83 -9.70 -18.37 -3.01
C SER A 83 -10.39 -19.38 -2.10
N ASN A 84 -11.70 -19.58 -2.30
CA ASN A 84 -12.45 -20.71 -1.75
C ASN A 84 -12.38 -21.96 -2.67
N LYS A 85 -11.59 -21.88 -3.75
CA LYS A 85 -11.34 -22.95 -4.72
C LYS A 85 -9.86 -23.31 -4.70
N SER A 86 -9.51 -24.50 -5.16
CA SER A 86 -8.10 -24.90 -5.35
C SER A 86 -7.55 -24.31 -6.66
N LEU A 87 -7.17 -23.04 -6.65
CA LEU A 87 -6.59 -22.34 -7.78
C LEU A 87 -5.08 -22.14 -7.59
N LYS A 88 -4.37 -22.17 -8.72
CA LYS A 88 -2.97 -21.72 -8.84
C LYS A 88 -2.93 -20.35 -9.53
N PRO A 89 -1.84 -19.58 -9.43
CA PRO A 89 -1.74 -18.26 -10.03
C PRO A 89 -2.18 -18.20 -11.50
N LYS A 90 -1.75 -19.14 -12.33
CA LYS A 90 -2.08 -19.16 -13.76
C LYS A 90 -3.56 -19.42 -14.05
N ASP A 91 -4.25 -20.10 -13.15
CA ASP A 91 -5.69 -20.38 -13.29
C ASP A 91 -6.56 -19.13 -13.16
N LEU A 92 -5.99 -17.99 -12.74
CA LEU A 92 -6.70 -16.72 -12.60
C LEU A 92 -7.03 -16.05 -13.93
N GLU A 93 -6.38 -16.43 -15.03
CA GLU A 93 -6.71 -15.93 -16.36
C GLU A 93 -8.15 -16.33 -16.73
N GLY A 94 -8.95 -15.35 -17.17
CA GLY A 94 -10.38 -15.52 -17.44
C GLY A 94 -11.28 -15.52 -16.19
N LYS A 95 -10.70 -15.37 -14.98
CA LYS A 95 -11.44 -15.41 -13.71
C LYS A 95 -11.77 -14.01 -13.19
N ARG A 96 -12.75 -13.98 -12.27
CA ARG A 96 -13.16 -12.78 -11.55
C ARG A 96 -12.39 -12.67 -10.23
N VAL A 97 -11.54 -11.65 -10.11
CA VAL A 97 -10.70 -11.44 -8.92
C VAL A 97 -11.09 -10.13 -8.23
N GLY A 98 -11.50 -10.24 -6.98
CA GLY A 98 -11.88 -9.09 -6.16
C GLY A 98 -10.67 -8.39 -5.56
N VAL A 99 -10.72 -7.07 -5.49
CA VAL A 99 -9.78 -6.22 -4.76
C VAL A 99 -10.50 -4.96 -4.29
N ARG A 100 -10.18 -4.47 -3.09
CA ARG A 100 -10.87 -3.31 -2.51
C ARG A 100 -10.94 -2.11 -3.48
N SER A 101 -9.80 -1.73 -4.05
CA SER A 101 -9.69 -0.78 -5.15
C SER A 101 -8.49 -1.18 -6.02
N TYR A 102 -8.51 -0.90 -7.31
CA TYR A 102 -7.43 -1.33 -8.21
C TYR A 102 -6.07 -0.74 -7.82
N SER A 103 -6.03 0.53 -7.39
CA SER A 103 -4.79 1.23 -7.04
C SER A 103 -4.27 0.98 -5.62
N VAL A 104 -4.87 0.06 -4.82
CA VAL A 104 -4.34 -0.23 -3.48
C VAL A 104 -3.00 -0.96 -3.53
N THR A 105 -2.13 -0.66 -2.58
CA THR A 105 -0.76 -1.18 -2.54
C THR A 105 -0.68 -2.71 -2.55
N THR A 106 -1.48 -3.39 -1.71
CA THR A 106 -1.52 -4.86 -1.71
C THR A 106 -1.91 -5.42 -3.07
N GLY A 107 -2.93 -4.81 -3.73
CA GLY A 107 -3.36 -5.19 -5.07
C GLY A 107 -2.26 -5.02 -6.12
N ALA A 108 -1.56 -3.89 -6.09
CA ALA A 108 -0.47 -3.63 -7.02
C ALA A 108 0.70 -4.61 -6.85
N TRP A 109 1.13 -4.89 -5.61
CA TRP A 109 2.16 -5.88 -5.35
C TRP A 109 1.77 -7.29 -5.82
N ILE A 110 0.54 -7.73 -5.52
CA ILE A 110 0.06 -9.06 -5.96
C ILE A 110 0.01 -9.14 -7.48
N ARG A 111 -0.45 -8.12 -8.19
CA ARG A 111 -0.44 -8.10 -9.65
C ARG A 111 0.98 -8.18 -10.21
N GLY A 112 1.93 -7.44 -9.63
CA GLY A 112 3.35 -7.54 -10.00
C GLY A 112 3.88 -8.96 -9.82
N ILE A 113 3.62 -9.60 -8.67
CA ILE A 113 4.01 -10.98 -8.39
C ILE A 113 3.37 -11.95 -9.41
N LEU A 114 2.08 -11.81 -9.68
CA LEU A 114 1.38 -12.66 -10.65
C LEU A 114 2.00 -12.57 -12.04
N ALA A 115 2.31 -11.36 -12.51
CA ALA A 115 2.90 -11.14 -13.82
C ALA A 115 4.36 -11.62 -13.89
N GLU A 116 5.20 -11.22 -12.93
CA GLU A 116 6.65 -11.40 -13.02
C GLU A 116 7.13 -12.79 -12.55
N ASP A 117 6.49 -13.36 -11.54
CA ASP A 117 6.92 -14.64 -10.97
C ASP A 117 6.09 -15.82 -11.44
N HIS A 118 4.86 -15.57 -11.92
CA HIS A 118 3.95 -16.63 -12.36
C HIS A 118 3.52 -16.51 -13.82
N GLY A 119 3.98 -15.50 -14.56
CA GLY A 119 3.70 -15.29 -15.98
C GLY A 119 2.21 -15.12 -16.31
N VAL A 120 1.43 -14.60 -15.34
CA VAL A 120 0.00 -14.37 -15.51
C VAL A 120 -0.25 -13.15 -16.39
N ASP A 121 -1.08 -13.27 -17.41
CA ASP A 121 -1.55 -12.15 -18.20
C ASP A 121 -2.66 -11.42 -17.44
N LEU A 122 -2.31 -10.30 -16.81
CA LEU A 122 -3.24 -9.49 -16.01
C LEU A 122 -4.40 -8.92 -16.82
N SER A 123 -4.25 -8.76 -18.13
CA SER A 123 -5.31 -8.26 -19.02
C SER A 123 -6.44 -9.27 -19.19
N ARG A 124 -6.17 -10.54 -18.96
CA ARG A 124 -7.15 -11.63 -19.03
C ARG A 124 -7.92 -11.86 -17.73
N ILE A 125 -7.55 -11.16 -16.65
CA ILE A 125 -8.29 -11.22 -15.38
C ILE A 125 -9.40 -10.17 -15.39
N GLN A 126 -10.60 -10.53 -14.93
CA GLN A 126 -11.70 -9.60 -14.67
C GLN A 126 -11.60 -9.08 -13.23
N TRP A 127 -11.05 -7.89 -13.07
CA TRP A 127 -10.92 -7.27 -11.75
C TRP A 127 -12.25 -6.71 -11.28
N VAL A 128 -12.63 -7.01 -10.03
CA VAL A 128 -13.85 -6.48 -9.40
C VAL A 128 -13.45 -5.62 -8.22
N THR A 129 -13.81 -4.32 -8.25
CA THR A 129 -13.45 -3.35 -7.20
C THR A 129 -14.68 -2.91 -6.40
N PHE A 130 -14.47 -2.55 -5.13
CA PHE A 130 -15.53 -2.20 -4.18
C PHE A 130 -15.48 -0.73 -3.78
N GLU A 131 -14.34 -0.08 -3.96
CA GLU A 131 -14.12 1.32 -3.65
C GLU A 131 -13.42 2.03 -4.80
N GLU A 132 -13.62 3.33 -4.90
CA GLU A 132 -12.86 4.20 -5.80
C GLU A 132 -11.38 4.26 -5.39
N ALA A 133 -10.52 4.56 -6.36
CA ALA A 133 -9.13 4.91 -6.10
C ALA A 133 -9.01 6.04 -5.08
N HIS A 134 -7.93 6.05 -4.29
CA HIS A 134 -7.69 7.14 -3.35
C HIS A 134 -7.51 8.49 -4.08
N VAL A 135 -6.74 8.51 -5.17
CA VAL A 135 -6.53 9.68 -6.04
C VAL A 135 -7.69 9.75 -7.02
N ALA A 136 -8.42 10.86 -7.02
CA ALA A 136 -9.66 11.00 -7.80
C ALA A 136 -9.44 11.02 -9.32
N GLU A 137 -8.26 11.45 -9.75
CA GLU A 137 -7.85 11.53 -11.15
C GLU A 137 -7.47 10.18 -11.77
N PHE A 138 -7.11 9.19 -10.92
CA PHE A 138 -6.74 7.86 -11.39
C PHE A 138 -7.93 7.17 -12.06
N ARG A 139 -7.68 6.51 -13.18
CA ARG A 139 -8.68 5.75 -13.93
C ARG A 139 -8.30 4.28 -13.94
N ASP A 140 -9.25 3.45 -13.55
CA ASP A 140 -9.10 1.99 -13.59
C ASP A 140 -8.96 1.51 -15.05
N PRO A 141 -8.18 0.45 -15.32
CA PRO A 141 -8.09 -0.19 -16.63
C PRO A 141 -9.44 -0.74 -17.14
N PRO A 142 -9.58 -1.00 -18.47
CA PRO A 142 -10.85 -1.45 -19.06
C PRO A 142 -11.39 -2.78 -18.51
N ASN A 143 -10.52 -3.67 -18.02
CA ASN A 143 -10.88 -4.96 -17.44
C ASN A 143 -11.20 -4.88 -15.92
N VAL A 144 -11.48 -3.69 -15.41
CA VAL A 144 -11.92 -3.45 -14.04
C VAL A 144 -13.40 -3.08 -14.01
N GLN A 145 -14.16 -3.76 -13.20
CA GLN A 145 -15.59 -3.50 -12.98
C GLN A 145 -15.86 -3.16 -11.53
N ARG A 146 -16.75 -2.21 -11.29
CA ARG A 146 -17.23 -1.92 -9.94
C ARG A 146 -18.27 -2.96 -9.52
N ALA A 147 -18.11 -3.53 -8.33
CA ALA A 147 -19.15 -4.33 -7.69
C ALA A 147 -20.42 -3.48 -7.45
N PRO A 148 -21.63 -4.06 -7.50
CA PRO A 148 -22.84 -3.37 -7.10
C PRO A 148 -22.74 -2.77 -5.70
N ALA A 149 -23.41 -1.63 -5.47
CA ALA A 149 -23.40 -0.97 -4.16
C ALA A 149 -23.87 -1.92 -3.05
N GLY A 150 -23.20 -1.85 -1.89
CA GLY A 150 -23.50 -2.68 -0.72
C GLY A 150 -22.97 -4.12 -0.76
N LYS A 151 -22.35 -4.55 -1.85
CA LYS A 151 -21.67 -5.85 -1.89
C LYS A 151 -20.37 -5.81 -1.08
N ASP A 152 -20.09 -6.92 -0.39
CA ASP A 152 -18.87 -7.16 0.38
C ASP A 152 -17.98 -8.18 -0.31
N ILE A 153 -16.67 -7.93 -0.34
CA ILE A 153 -15.69 -8.76 -1.04
C ILE A 153 -15.62 -10.19 -0.47
N ASN A 154 -15.68 -10.36 0.86
CA ASN A 154 -15.62 -11.67 1.49
C ASN A 154 -16.92 -12.45 1.24
N ALA A 155 -18.07 -11.78 1.33
CA ALA A 155 -19.36 -12.39 1.05
C ALA A 155 -19.43 -12.89 -0.39
N MET A 156 -19.00 -12.07 -1.38
CA MET A 156 -18.98 -12.47 -2.78
C MET A 156 -17.99 -13.62 -3.06
N LEU A 157 -16.84 -13.62 -2.38
CA LEU A 157 -15.86 -14.71 -2.51
C LEU A 157 -16.42 -16.02 -1.97
N LEU A 158 -17.00 -16.01 -0.78
CA LEU A 158 -17.59 -17.20 -0.15
C LEU A 158 -18.81 -17.73 -0.90
N ALA A 159 -19.61 -16.84 -1.51
CA ALA A 159 -20.73 -17.21 -2.37
C ALA A 159 -20.31 -17.71 -3.77
N GLY A 160 -19.01 -17.63 -4.12
CA GLY A 160 -18.52 -18.03 -5.44
C GLY A 160 -18.82 -17.02 -6.56
N GLU A 161 -19.29 -15.82 -6.23
CA GLU A 161 -19.45 -14.69 -7.16
C GLU A 161 -18.10 -14.13 -7.61
N LEU A 162 -17.03 -14.37 -6.83
CA LEU A 162 -15.62 -14.16 -7.18
C LEU A 162 -14.91 -15.51 -7.16
N ASP A 163 -13.91 -15.68 -8.02
CA ASP A 163 -13.05 -16.86 -8.05
C ASP A 163 -11.89 -16.75 -7.06
N ALA A 164 -11.38 -15.54 -6.86
CA ALA A 164 -10.34 -15.21 -5.90
C ALA A 164 -10.51 -13.76 -5.41
N ALA A 165 -9.80 -13.39 -4.34
CA ALA A 165 -9.77 -12.01 -3.85
C ALA A 165 -8.42 -11.66 -3.25
N ILE A 166 -8.04 -10.37 -3.39
CA ILE A 166 -6.92 -9.75 -2.71
C ILE A 166 -7.47 -9.01 -1.50
N LEU A 167 -7.18 -9.52 -0.31
CA LEU A 167 -7.73 -9.02 0.95
C LEU A 167 -6.73 -8.09 1.66
N GLY A 168 -7.23 -7.25 2.58
CA GLY A 168 -6.40 -6.36 3.40
C GLY A 168 -5.70 -7.06 4.57
N ALA A 169 -6.24 -8.21 4.99
CA ALA A 169 -5.70 -9.07 6.05
C ALA A 169 -5.72 -10.52 5.58
N VAL A 170 -4.87 -11.35 6.18
CA VAL A 170 -4.92 -12.80 5.97
C VAL A 170 -6.20 -13.32 6.62
N PRO A 171 -7.08 -14.00 5.86
CA PRO A 171 -8.34 -14.47 6.40
C PRO A 171 -8.13 -15.60 7.41
N THR A 172 -9.00 -15.66 8.41
CA THR A 172 -9.05 -16.75 9.39
C THR A 172 -10.04 -17.86 9.01
N ASP A 173 -10.90 -17.63 8.01
CA ASP A 173 -11.84 -18.65 7.52
C ASP A 173 -11.08 -19.78 6.83
N PRO A 174 -11.20 -21.04 7.32
CA PRO A 174 -10.47 -22.19 6.77
C PRO A 174 -10.90 -22.58 5.35
N LYS A 175 -12.02 -22.05 4.86
CA LYS A 175 -12.46 -22.22 3.46
C LYS A 175 -11.63 -21.41 2.49
N LEU A 176 -10.97 -20.35 2.95
CA LEU A 176 -10.14 -19.48 2.13
C LEU A 176 -8.69 -19.94 2.18
N LYS A 177 -8.12 -20.27 1.05
CA LYS A 177 -6.75 -20.77 0.91
C LYS A 177 -5.93 -19.82 0.05
N PRO A 178 -4.63 -19.66 0.33
CA PRO A 178 -3.74 -18.91 -0.54
C PRO A 178 -3.72 -19.50 -1.97
N VAL A 179 -3.79 -18.63 -2.97
CA VAL A 179 -3.64 -19.02 -4.39
C VAL A 179 -2.16 -19.24 -4.73
N ILE A 180 -1.27 -18.49 -4.09
CA ILE A 180 0.18 -18.67 -4.22
C ILE A 180 0.59 -19.78 -3.24
N PRO A 181 1.15 -20.90 -3.71
CA PRO A 181 1.60 -21.98 -2.83
C PRO A 181 2.71 -21.50 -1.89
N ASP A 182 2.69 -21.99 -0.65
CA ASP A 182 3.67 -21.65 0.38
C ASP A 182 4.00 -20.14 0.41
N PRO A 183 3.00 -19.29 0.70
CA PRO A 183 3.11 -17.86 0.48
C PRO A 183 4.19 -17.19 1.34
N GLU A 184 4.52 -17.75 2.49
CA GLU A 184 5.60 -17.22 3.33
C GLU A 184 6.97 -17.48 2.72
N ALA A 185 7.23 -18.71 2.26
CA ALA A 185 8.47 -19.05 1.57
C ALA A 185 8.57 -18.32 0.22
N ALA A 186 7.46 -18.21 -0.52
CA ALA A 186 7.39 -17.43 -1.75
C ALA A 186 7.76 -15.96 -1.51
N GLY A 187 7.26 -15.36 -0.42
CA GLY A 187 7.60 -13.98 -0.04
C GLY A 187 9.09 -13.80 0.27
N LYS A 188 9.70 -14.72 1.02
CA LYS A 188 11.15 -14.68 1.30
C LYS A 188 11.98 -14.79 0.02
N LYS A 189 11.65 -15.74 -0.86
CA LYS A 189 12.31 -15.89 -2.17
C LYS A 189 12.17 -14.65 -3.04
N TRP A 190 11.00 -14.01 -3.02
CA TRP A 190 10.77 -12.74 -3.70
C TRP A 190 11.74 -11.67 -3.16
N GLY A 191 11.86 -11.53 -1.84
CA GLY A 191 12.77 -10.60 -1.20
C GLY A 191 14.23 -10.83 -1.59
N GLU A 192 14.68 -12.08 -1.59
CA GLU A 192 16.03 -12.49 -2.03
C GLU A 192 16.25 -12.15 -3.51
N LYS A 193 15.30 -12.51 -4.40
CA LYS A 193 15.38 -12.26 -5.85
C LYS A 193 15.49 -10.79 -6.18
N HIS A 194 14.71 -9.93 -5.52
CA HIS A 194 14.64 -8.50 -5.82
C HIS A 194 15.60 -7.65 -4.98
N GLY A 195 16.20 -8.21 -3.93
CA GLY A 195 17.01 -7.47 -2.95
C GLY A 195 16.17 -6.40 -2.25
N ALA A 196 14.89 -6.66 -1.99
CA ALA A 196 13.93 -5.66 -1.56
C ALA A 196 12.87 -6.21 -0.61
N ILE A 197 12.23 -5.29 0.13
CA ILE A 197 11.05 -5.55 0.96
C ILE A 197 9.85 -4.83 0.29
N GLN A 198 8.69 -5.48 0.28
CA GLN A 198 7.47 -4.87 -0.25
C GLN A 198 6.94 -3.82 0.72
N LEU A 199 7.20 -2.54 0.42
CA LEU A 199 6.73 -1.42 1.22
C LEU A 199 5.21 -1.30 1.14
N ASN A 200 4.56 -1.06 2.29
CA ASN A 200 3.15 -0.72 2.34
C ASN A 200 2.93 0.75 2.63
N HIS A 201 3.34 1.22 3.82
CA HIS A 201 3.09 2.58 4.23
C HIS A 201 4.37 3.29 4.66
N LEU A 202 4.49 4.53 4.23
CA LEU A 202 5.52 5.48 4.63
C LEU A 202 4.86 6.75 5.17
N VAL A 203 5.67 7.65 5.70
CA VAL A 203 5.22 8.98 6.11
C VAL A 203 5.56 9.99 5.03
N GLY A 204 4.59 10.81 4.67
CA GLY A 204 4.78 11.98 3.81
C GLY A 204 4.49 13.27 4.55
N VAL A 205 5.06 14.35 4.04
CA VAL A 205 4.78 15.72 4.52
C VAL A 205 4.37 16.58 3.34
N LYS A 206 3.48 17.54 3.57
CA LYS A 206 3.15 18.55 2.57
C LYS A 206 4.36 19.38 2.18
N ASP A 207 4.41 19.83 0.95
CA ASP A 207 5.48 20.72 0.44
C ASP A 207 5.53 22.07 1.19
N THR A 208 4.42 22.49 1.81
CA THR A 208 4.34 23.69 2.65
C THR A 208 5.00 23.53 4.03
N VAL A 209 5.29 22.29 4.44
CA VAL A 209 6.01 22.01 5.69
C VAL A 209 7.48 22.33 5.50
N SER A 210 8.04 23.23 6.33
CA SER A 210 9.44 23.60 6.22
C SER A 210 10.37 22.41 6.43
N LYS A 211 11.59 22.49 5.86
CA LYS A 211 12.60 21.45 6.06
C LYS A 211 12.87 21.19 7.54
N ALA A 212 13.02 22.25 8.35
CA ALA A 212 13.27 22.12 9.78
C ALA A 212 12.15 21.37 10.52
N ALA A 213 10.87 21.66 10.18
CA ALA A 213 9.73 20.95 10.77
C ALA A 213 9.66 19.48 10.28
N ALA A 214 9.97 19.21 9.02
CA ALA A 214 10.04 17.86 8.50
C ALA A 214 11.18 17.03 9.14
N ASP A 215 12.35 17.64 9.34
CA ASP A 215 13.49 17.01 10.03
C ASP A 215 13.13 16.71 11.52
N GLU A 216 12.39 17.60 12.19
CA GLU A 216 11.89 17.36 13.55
C GLU A 216 10.91 16.19 13.60
N VAL A 217 9.92 16.16 12.69
CA VAL A 217 8.97 15.03 12.57
C VAL A 217 9.72 13.72 12.36
N TYR A 218 10.70 13.71 11.47
CA TYR A 218 11.50 12.53 11.19
C TYR A 218 12.30 12.06 12.42
N GLY A 219 12.93 12.99 13.15
CA GLY A 219 13.65 12.70 14.39
C GLY A 219 12.76 12.04 15.44
N LEU A 220 11.56 12.59 15.68
CA LEU A 220 10.59 12.05 16.63
C LEU A 220 10.05 10.66 16.21
N LEU A 221 9.89 10.44 14.92
CA LEU A 221 9.53 9.10 14.39
C LEU A 221 10.66 8.09 14.62
N LEU A 222 11.93 8.49 14.45
CA LEU A 222 13.09 7.62 14.73
C LEU A 222 13.18 7.27 16.20
N GLU A 223 12.95 8.21 17.11
CA GLU A 223 12.88 7.96 18.56
C GLU A 223 11.78 6.94 18.89
N SER A 224 10.59 7.13 18.31
CA SER A 224 9.45 6.21 18.50
C SER A 224 9.76 4.79 17.99
N LYS A 225 10.41 4.68 16.83
CA LYS A 225 10.84 3.40 16.27
C LYS A 225 11.90 2.72 17.12
N LYS A 226 12.87 3.48 17.64
CA LYS A 226 13.90 2.97 18.56
C LYS A 226 13.27 2.39 19.82
N ALA A 227 12.27 3.08 20.39
CA ALA A 227 11.51 2.58 21.54
C ALA A 227 10.74 1.31 21.25
N ALA A 228 10.37 1.06 20.00
CA ALA A 228 9.73 -0.18 19.53
C ALA A 228 10.71 -1.31 19.17
N GLY A 229 12.01 -1.15 19.44
CA GLY A 229 13.04 -2.17 19.21
C GLY A 229 13.53 -2.26 17.75
N ASN A 230 13.33 -1.24 16.93
CA ASN A 230 13.81 -1.18 15.54
C ASN A 230 13.47 -2.44 14.71
N PRO A 231 12.19 -2.72 14.42
CA PRO A 231 11.79 -3.91 13.67
C PRO A 231 12.53 -4.02 12.32
N PRO A 232 13.11 -5.20 11.99
CA PRO A 232 14.02 -5.35 10.83
C PRO A 232 13.35 -5.14 9.47
N LEU A 233 12.04 -5.39 9.35
CA LEU A 233 11.27 -5.17 8.11
C LEU A 233 10.86 -3.71 7.91
N LEU A 234 11.20 -2.81 8.81
CA LEU A 234 10.87 -1.39 8.73
C LEU A 234 12.14 -0.54 8.65
N PRO A 235 12.88 -0.56 7.53
CA PRO A 235 14.08 0.24 7.39
C PRO A 235 13.79 1.74 7.46
N HIS A 236 14.77 2.54 7.86
CA HIS A 236 14.71 4.00 7.84
C HIS A 236 15.96 4.57 7.17
N GLY A 237 15.84 5.79 6.68
CA GLY A 237 16.86 6.41 5.86
C GLY A 237 16.67 6.11 4.37
N LEU A 238 17.13 7.04 3.52
CA LEU A 238 16.97 6.95 2.07
C LEU A 238 17.72 5.75 1.51
N GLU A 239 18.98 5.60 1.84
CA GLU A 239 19.84 4.54 1.28
C GLU A 239 19.33 3.13 1.64
N ALA A 240 18.87 2.94 2.88
CA ALA A 240 18.30 1.65 3.30
C ALA A 240 16.98 1.30 2.58
N ASN A 241 16.30 2.31 2.04
CA ASN A 241 15.04 2.16 1.31
C ASN A 241 15.19 2.30 -0.21
N ARG A 242 16.36 2.69 -0.72
CA ARG A 242 16.57 2.96 -2.15
C ARG A 242 16.04 1.83 -3.03
N ARG A 243 16.53 0.61 -2.79
CA ARG A 243 16.12 -0.56 -3.57
C ARG A 243 14.63 -0.88 -3.43
N ASN A 244 14.07 -0.74 -2.22
CA ASN A 244 12.66 -0.96 -1.96
C ASN A 244 11.78 0.01 -2.76
N LEU A 245 12.18 1.28 -2.85
CA LEU A 245 11.48 2.33 -3.59
C LEU A 245 11.62 2.14 -5.10
N GLU A 246 12.80 1.80 -5.60
CA GLU A 246 13.01 1.47 -7.03
C GLU A 246 12.07 0.37 -7.49
N VAL A 247 11.96 -0.72 -6.72
CA VAL A 247 11.07 -1.84 -7.06
C VAL A 247 9.60 -1.43 -6.96
N ALA A 248 9.24 -0.54 -6.02
CA ALA A 248 7.87 -0.02 -5.92
C ALA A 248 7.51 0.86 -7.13
N ILE A 249 8.42 1.74 -7.55
CA ILE A 249 8.27 2.60 -8.73
C ILE A 249 8.11 1.74 -10.00
N ASP A 250 8.99 0.77 -10.19
CA ASP A 250 8.94 -0.16 -11.33
C ASP A 250 7.62 -0.94 -11.38
N CYS A 251 7.20 -1.47 -10.23
CA CYS A 251 5.92 -2.18 -10.08
C CYS A 251 4.72 -1.29 -10.46
N ALA A 252 4.71 -0.02 -10.03
CA ALA A 252 3.65 0.92 -10.38
C ALA A 252 3.66 1.28 -11.87
N TYR A 253 4.84 1.52 -12.43
CA TYR A 253 5.02 1.89 -13.83
C TYR A 253 4.61 0.76 -14.79
N LYS A 254 5.08 -0.47 -14.57
CA LYS A 254 4.73 -1.65 -15.38
C LYS A 254 3.23 -1.95 -15.41
N GLN A 255 2.49 -1.49 -14.41
CA GLN A 255 1.04 -1.64 -14.32
C GLN A 255 0.28 -0.39 -14.81
N ASN A 256 0.96 0.57 -15.44
CA ASN A 256 0.38 1.84 -15.90
C ASN A 256 -0.34 2.63 -14.79
N MET A 257 0.10 2.47 -13.53
CA MET A 257 -0.45 3.24 -12.41
C MET A 257 0.13 4.66 -12.37
N ILE A 258 1.32 4.84 -12.93
CA ILE A 258 2.00 6.12 -13.10
C ILE A 258 2.48 6.25 -14.56
N PRO A 259 2.48 7.46 -15.15
CA PRO A 259 2.77 7.66 -16.58
C PRO A 259 4.26 7.57 -16.92
N ARG A 260 5.14 7.70 -15.95
CA ARG A 260 6.59 7.57 -16.06
C ARG A 260 7.19 7.00 -14.79
N THR A 261 8.41 6.52 -14.87
CA THR A 261 9.21 6.24 -13.69
C THR A 261 9.65 7.54 -13.01
N PHE A 262 9.75 7.51 -11.68
CA PHE A 262 10.40 8.55 -10.88
C PHE A 262 11.81 8.08 -10.49
N THR A 263 12.74 9.00 -10.26
CA THR A 263 13.93 8.68 -9.47
C THR A 263 13.56 8.59 -7.99
N VAL A 264 14.37 7.92 -7.19
CA VAL A 264 14.10 7.83 -5.75
C VAL A 264 14.16 9.21 -5.10
N GLU A 265 15.07 10.07 -5.55
CA GLU A 265 15.25 11.43 -5.06
C GLU A 265 13.97 12.27 -5.26
N GLU A 266 13.35 12.18 -6.44
CA GLU A 266 12.09 12.90 -6.73
C GLU A 266 10.99 12.64 -5.72
N LEU A 267 11.02 11.51 -5.00
CA LEU A 267 9.99 11.20 -4.00
C LEU A 267 10.13 12.03 -2.72
N PHE A 268 11.30 12.63 -2.50
CA PHE A 268 11.67 13.40 -1.29
C PHE A 268 11.76 14.91 -1.54
N GLU A 269 11.49 15.33 -2.78
CA GLU A 269 11.47 16.72 -3.22
C GLU A 269 10.07 17.34 -3.20
#